data_bf78d574bd0175fd96eab1d2d972d74a
#
_entry.id   bf78d574bd0175fd96eab1d2d972d74a
#
_cell.length_a   1.000
_cell.length_b   1.000
_cell.length_c   1.000
_cell.angle_alpha   90.00
_cell.angle_beta   90.00
_cell.angle_gamma   90.00
#
_symmetry.space_group_name_H-M   'P 1'
#
loop_
_entity.id
_entity.type
_entity.pdbx_description
1 polymer ?
#
loop_
_entity_poly.entity_id
_entity_poly.type
_entity_poly.pdbx_seq_one_letter_code
_entity_poly.pdbx_strand_id
1 'polypeptide(L)'
;MASTRPSHLIRTAVALAAAGLALAGCSAQPGTAATVNGTTISENEVDEATSEFIALTGQQDVTPVAVLNTLVEGELLDPIAIEAGYAVSDAEVEQFFLEQASAAGATQRPDVESEAFLDLGRYLLQYNEIYASPDAQAIFAEAETARQEADIEVNPRYAQTDDSGAFVPTVRDWIHQGEPAPTPAG
;
A
#
# COMPACT_ATOMS: atom_id res chain seq x y z
N MET A 1 -44.89 36.91 -61.37
CA MET A 1 -45.23 36.03 -60.21
C MET A 1 -44.11 35.06 -60.13
N ALA A 2 -43.16 35.33 -59.21
CA ALA A 2 -41.91 34.63 -59.11
C ALA A 2 -42.02 33.64 -57.98
N SER A 3 -41.77 32.35 -58.25
CA SER A 3 -41.71 31.29 -57.31
C SER A 3 -40.25 31.05 -56.91
N THR A 4 -39.89 31.37 -55.68
CA THR A 4 -38.54 31.15 -55.15
C THR A 4 -38.54 29.89 -54.35
N ARG A 5 -37.77 28.86 -54.74
CA ARG A 5 -37.51 27.64 -53.99
C ARG A 5 -36.35 27.90 -53.03
N PRO A 6 -36.47 27.56 -51.75
CA PRO A 6 -35.32 27.54 -50.85
C PRO A 6 -34.53 26.20 -50.96
N SER A 7 -33.26 26.36 -51.19
CA SER A 7 -32.26 25.28 -51.25
C SER A 7 -32.04 24.69 -49.86
N HIS A 8 -32.22 23.37 -49.72
CA HIS A 8 -31.89 22.60 -48.52
C HIS A 8 -30.38 22.44 -48.46
N LEU A 9 -29.74 23.27 -47.63
CA LEU A 9 -28.38 23.03 -47.19
C LEU A 9 -28.41 21.93 -46.09
N ILE A 10 -28.09 20.71 -46.49
CA ILE A 10 -27.83 19.61 -45.60
C ILE A 10 -26.49 19.91 -44.92
N ARG A 11 -26.55 20.38 -43.67
CA ARG A 11 -25.38 20.44 -42.77
C ARG A 11 -25.18 19.07 -42.19
N THR A 12 -24.29 18.29 -42.78
CA THR A 12 -23.75 17.07 -42.19
C THR A 12 -22.87 17.46 -41.01
N ALA A 13 -23.44 17.39 -39.80
CA ALA A 13 -22.66 17.44 -38.57
C ALA A 13 -21.92 16.10 -38.42
N VAL A 14 -20.64 16.10 -38.74
CA VAL A 14 -19.75 15.02 -38.41
C VAL A 14 -19.51 15.10 -36.90
N ALA A 15 -20.25 14.30 -36.12
CA ALA A 15 -19.94 14.05 -34.73
C ALA A 15 -18.67 13.18 -34.71
N LEU A 16 -17.51 13.80 -34.47
CA LEU A 16 -16.33 13.09 -34.01
C LEU A 16 -16.63 12.56 -32.60
N ALA A 17 -17.07 11.32 -32.52
CA ALA A 17 -17.00 10.55 -31.31
C ALA A 17 -15.52 10.29 -31.05
N ALA A 18 -14.88 11.15 -30.28
CA ALA A 18 -13.62 10.85 -29.62
C ALA A 18 -13.92 9.74 -28.61
N ALA A 19 -13.88 8.49 -29.08
CA ALA A 19 -13.76 7.34 -28.21
C ALA A 19 -12.39 7.45 -27.54
N GLY A 20 -12.36 8.11 -26.38
CA GLY A 20 -11.26 8.00 -25.44
C GLY A 20 -11.17 6.54 -25.06
N LEU A 21 -10.31 5.78 -25.73
CA LEU A 21 -9.80 4.54 -25.23
C LEU A 21 -9.07 4.90 -23.93
N ALA A 22 -9.78 4.78 -22.80
CA ALA A 22 -9.14 4.55 -21.53
C ALA A 22 -8.34 3.25 -21.70
N LEU A 23 -7.09 3.39 -22.12
CA LEU A 23 -6.07 2.41 -21.92
C LEU A 23 -5.94 2.31 -20.39
N ALA A 24 -6.79 1.49 -19.77
CA ALA A 24 -6.48 0.82 -18.53
C ALA A 24 -5.29 -0.12 -18.82
N GLY A 25 -4.18 0.48 -19.21
CA GLY A 25 -2.92 -0.16 -19.24
C GLY A 25 -2.51 -0.27 -17.78
N CYS A 26 -2.21 -1.47 -17.34
CA CYS A 26 -1.35 -1.70 -16.20
C CYS A 26 -0.02 -0.97 -16.46
N SER A 27 -0.04 0.34 -16.35
CA SER A 27 1.16 1.16 -16.43
C SER A 27 1.78 1.06 -15.06
N ALA A 28 2.68 0.06 -14.90
CA ALA A 28 3.64 0.12 -13.82
C ALA A 28 4.28 1.51 -13.86
N GLN A 29 3.75 2.43 -13.07
CA GLN A 29 4.34 3.76 -12.98
C GLN A 29 5.70 3.59 -12.31
N PRO A 30 6.79 4.06 -12.95
CA PRO A 30 8.10 3.97 -12.34
C PRO A 30 8.09 4.61 -10.96
N GLY A 31 8.56 3.87 -9.95
CA GLY A 31 8.60 4.35 -8.57
C GLY A 31 7.31 4.15 -7.77
N THR A 32 6.25 3.57 -8.34
CA THR A 32 5.03 3.20 -7.60
C THR A 32 5.09 1.73 -7.21
N ALA A 33 4.92 1.41 -5.93
CA ALA A 33 4.80 0.04 -5.42
C ALA A 33 3.33 -0.44 -5.47
N ALA A 34 2.41 0.39 -5.01
CA ALA A 34 0.97 0.14 -5.11
C ALA A 34 0.16 1.44 -5.13
N THR A 35 -1.13 1.32 -5.50
CA THR A 35 -2.15 2.34 -5.26
C THR A 35 -3.33 1.73 -4.53
N VAL A 36 -3.92 2.49 -3.61
CA VAL A 36 -5.10 2.09 -2.82
C VAL A 36 -6.13 3.22 -2.92
N ASN A 37 -7.26 2.97 -3.58
CA ASN A 37 -8.31 3.99 -3.78
C ASN A 37 -7.78 5.31 -4.36
N GLY A 38 -6.71 5.23 -5.17
CA GLY A 38 -6.05 6.40 -5.78
C GLY A 38 -4.91 7.01 -4.94
N THR A 39 -4.73 6.63 -3.68
CA THR A 39 -3.53 6.96 -2.89
C THR A 39 -2.35 6.14 -3.38
N THR A 40 -1.22 6.76 -3.62
CA THR A 40 -0.02 6.09 -4.15
C THR A 40 0.94 5.78 -3.00
N ILE A 41 1.39 4.53 -2.93
CA ILE A 41 2.52 4.09 -2.11
C ILE A 41 3.70 3.88 -3.05
N SER A 42 4.78 4.64 -2.89
CA SER A 42 5.95 4.56 -3.76
C SER A 42 6.92 3.45 -3.34
N GLU A 43 7.74 2.99 -4.29
CA GLU A 43 8.84 2.04 -4.01
C GLU A 43 9.82 2.63 -2.97
N ASN A 44 10.08 3.95 -3.02
CA ASN A 44 10.99 4.62 -2.11
C ASN A 44 10.46 4.64 -0.66
N GLU A 45 9.17 4.94 -0.47
CA GLU A 45 8.51 4.91 0.85
C GLU A 45 8.58 3.51 1.48
N VAL A 46 8.35 2.47 0.69
CA VAL A 46 8.45 1.08 1.17
C VAL A 46 9.90 0.73 1.54
N ASP A 47 10.87 1.14 0.74
CA ASP A 47 12.29 0.87 0.99
C ASP A 47 12.79 1.64 2.23
N GLU A 48 12.39 2.90 2.42
CA GLU A 48 12.69 3.71 3.59
C GLU A 48 12.09 3.08 4.85
N ALA A 49 10.79 2.80 4.87
CA ALA A 49 10.12 2.18 6.01
C ALA A 49 10.72 0.81 6.36
N THR A 50 11.10 0.01 5.34
CA THR A 50 11.76 -1.29 5.56
C THR A 50 13.12 -1.10 6.21
N SER A 51 13.91 -0.16 5.72
CA SER A 51 15.27 0.11 6.23
C SER A 51 15.23 0.63 7.67
N GLU A 52 14.32 1.54 7.97
CA GLU A 52 14.12 2.08 9.32
C GLU A 52 13.64 1.01 10.29
N PHE A 53 12.69 0.16 9.87
CA PHE A 53 12.21 -0.96 10.68
C PHE A 53 13.32 -1.95 11.02
N ILE A 54 14.14 -2.34 10.04
CA ILE A 54 15.30 -3.23 10.26
C ILE A 54 16.33 -2.57 11.17
N ALA A 55 16.62 -1.29 10.97
CA ALA A 55 17.57 -0.55 11.79
C ALA A 55 17.11 -0.47 13.26
N LEU A 56 15.81 -0.29 13.48
CA LEU A 56 15.22 -0.20 14.81
C LEU A 56 15.14 -1.54 15.54
N THR A 57 14.63 -2.57 14.85
CA THR A 57 14.29 -3.85 15.48
C THR A 57 15.41 -4.90 15.39
N GLY A 58 16.35 -4.72 14.47
CA GLY A 58 17.37 -5.72 14.14
C GLY A 58 16.85 -6.93 13.37
N GLN A 59 15.57 -6.96 13.00
CA GLN A 59 14.93 -8.04 12.25
C GLN A 59 15.34 -8.00 10.78
N GLN A 60 16.24 -8.88 10.36
CA GLN A 60 16.79 -8.92 9.00
C GLN A 60 15.91 -9.72 8.01
N ASP A 61 14.89 -10.39 8.46
CA ASP A 61 13.98 -11.24 7.68
C ASP A 61 12.74 -10.48 7.18
N VAL A 62 12.58 -9.21 7.56
CA VAL A 62 11.53 -8.34 7.05
C VAL A 62 11.81 -7.99 5.59
N THR A 63 10.80 -8.18 4.74
CA THR A 63 10.91 -7.90 3.30
C THR A 63 10.12 -6.64 2.92
N PRO A 64 10.57 -5.90 1.88
CA PRO A 64 9.81 -4.76 1.39
C PRO A 64 8.35 -5.09 1.00
N VAL A 65 8.12 -6.32 0.50
CA VAL A 65 6.75 -6.75 0.16
C VAL A 65 5.88 -6.95 1.41
N ALA A 66 6.46 -7.42 2.52
CA ALA A 66 5.74 -7.51 3.79
C ALA A 66 5.39 -6.12 4.33
N VAL A 67 6.32 -5.16 4.22
CA VAL A 67 6.06 -3.76 4.59
C VAL A 67 4.99 -3.14 3.71
N LEU A 68 5.03 -3.38 2.38
CA LEU A 68 3.99 -2.92 1.46
C LEU A 68 2.60 -3.46 1.85
N ASN A 69 2.49 -4.75 2.19
CA ASN A 69 1.23 -5.32 2.68
C ASN A 69 0.72 -4.54 3.90
N THR A 70 1.60 -4.26 4.87
CA THR A 70 1.23 -3.52 6.08
C THR A 70 0.79 -2.08 5.78
N LEU A 71 1.48 -1.38 4.88
CA LEU A 71 1.10 -0.02 4.48
C LEU A 71 -0.27 0.01 3.78
N VAL A 72 -0.54 -0.96 2.88
CA VAL A 72 -1.86 -1.09 2.23
C VAL A 72 -2.96 -1.38 3.24
N GLU A 73 -2.72 -2.26 4.20
CA GLU A 73 -3.68 -2.52 5.29
C GLU A 73 -3.88 -1.27 6.16
N GLY A 74 -2.82 -0.49 6.39
CA GLY A 74 -2.88 0.77 7.13
C GLY A 74 -3.79 1.79 6.45
N GLU A 75 -3.66 2.00 5.15
CA GLU A 75 -4.52 2.88 4.36
C GLU A 75 -6.02 2.52 4.47
N LEU A 76 -6.32 1.24 4.64
CA LEU A 76 -7.69 0.76 4.76
C LEU A 76 -8.21 0.82 6.20
N LEU A 77 -7.36 0.51 7.17
CA LEU A 77 -7.75 0.43 8.58
C LEU A 77 -7.82 1.80 9.25
N ASP A 78 -6.89 2.72 8.92
CA ASP A 78 -6.75 4.00 9.63
C ASP A 78 -8.06 4.82 9.69
N PRO A 79 -8.81 5.05 8.60
CA PRO A 79 -10.07 5.79 8.66
C PRO A 79 -11.11 5.09 9.53
N ILE A 80 -11.16 3.76 9.52
CA ILE A 80 -12.10 2.96 10.32
C ILE A 80 -11.70 3.03 11.80
N ALA A 81 -10.41 2.91 12.09
CA ALA A 81 -9.86 3.02 13.44
C ALA A 81 -10.14 4.39 14.06
N ILE A 82 -9.95 5.46 13.29
CA ILE A 82 -10.26 6.84 13.73
C ILE A 82 -11.73 6.98 14.06
N GLU A 83 -12.64 6.50 13.20
CA GLU A 83 -14.10 6.57 13.44
C GLU A 83 -14.50 5.76 14.66
N ALA A 84 -13.86 4.62 14.91
CA ALA A 84 -14.08 3.77 16.08
C ALA A 84 -13.43 4.31 17.36
N GLY A 85 -12.66 5.41 17.30
CA GLY A 85 -12.01 6.04 18.45
C GLY A 85 -10.61 5.54 18.78
N TYR A 86 -9.96 4.82 17.85
CA TYR A 86 -8.58 4.32 17.94
C TYR A 86 -7.60 5.15 17.11
N ALA A 87 -7.78 6.48 17.13
CA ALA A 87 -6.84 7.39 16.45
C ALA A 87 -5.48 7.37 17.17
N VAL A 88 -4.41 7.20 16.41
CA VAL A 88 -3.02 7.20 16.91
C VAL A 88 -2.25 8.37 16.27
N SER A 89 -1.59 9.17 17.09
CA SER A 89 -0.77 10.30 16.63
C SER A 89 0.67 9.87 16.33
N ASP A 90 1.37 10.65 15.49
CA ASP A 90 2.80 10.44 15.20
C ASP A 90 3.66 10.42 16.46
N ALA A 91 3.34 11.25 17.46
CA ALA A 91 4.05 11.27 18.72
C ALA A 91 3.91 9.96 19.52
N GLU A 92 2.75 9.30 19.45
CA GLU A 92 2.53 7.99 20.07
C GLU A 92 3.29 6.91 19.32
N VAL A 93 3.33 6.98 17.98
CA VAL A 93 4.14 6.08 17.15
C VAL A 93 5.63 6.24 17.46
N GLU A 94 6.14 7.47 17.50
CA GLU A 94 7.53 7.75 17.86
C GLU A 94 7.87 7.19 19.25
N GLN A 95 7.01 7.40 20.23
CA GLN A 95 7.21 6.90 21.59
C GLN A 95 7.23 5.37 21.61
N PHE A 96 6.31 4.71 20.91
CA PHE A 96 6.27 3.26 20.79
C PHE A 96 7.59 2.72 20.24
N PHE A 97 8.11 3.29 19.18
CA PHE A 97 9.38 2.86 18.60
C PHE A 97 10.58 3.15 19.49
N LEU A 98 10.58 4.25 20.23
CA LEU A 98 11.62 4.52 21.23
C LEU A 98 11.64 3.48 22.36
N GLU A 99 10.46 3.07 22.81
CA GLU A 99 10.33 2.02 23.84
C GLU A 99 10.83 0.66 23.30
N GLN A 100 10.49 0.32 22.06
CA GLN A 100 10.96 -0.90 21.40
C GLN A 100 12.48 -0.90 21.22
N ALA A 101 13.06 0.19 20.75
CA ALA A 101 14.50 0.35 20.60
C ALA A 101 15.23 0.21 21.95
N SER A 102 14.69 0.84 23.00
CA SER A 102 15.23 0.72 24.37
C SER A 102 15.16 -0.71 24.89
N ALA A 103 14.05 -1.40 24.67
CA ALA A 103 13.88 -2.81 25.03
C ALA A 103 14.85 -3.72 24.27
N ALA A 104 15.18 -3.40 23.03
CA ALA A 104 16.19 -4.08 22.22
C ALA A 104 17.64 -3.72 22.59
N GLY A 105 17.85 -2.82 23.57
CA GLY A 105 19.17 -2.40 24.04
C GLY A 105 19.83 -1.30 23.21
N ALA A 106 19.08 -0.58 22.40
CA ALA A 106 19.59 0.57 21.65
C ALA A 106 20.06 1.67 22.61
N THR A 107 21.27 2.18 22.37
CA THR A 107 21.88 3.24 23.20
C THR A 107 21.68 4.63 22.60
N GLN A 108 21.15 4.72 21.40
CA GLN A 108 20.84 5.96 20.70
C GLN A 108 19.38 5.97 20.29
N ARG A 109 18.79 7.17 20.23
CA ARG A 109 17.45 7.36 19.67
C ARG A 109 17.52 7.03 18.17
N PRO A 110 16.69 6.09 17.67
CA PRO A 110 16.59 5.88 16.23
C PRO A 110 16.02 7.15 15.58
N ASP A 111 16.58 7.52 14.43
CA ASP A 111 15.98 8.54 13.59
C ASP A 111 14.77 7.90 12.92
N VAL A 112 13.57 8.33 13.30
CA VAL A 112 12.29 7.96 12.70
C VAL A 112 11.87 9.17 11.89
N GLU A 113 12.11 9.16 10.60
CA GLU A 113 11.96 10.34 9.77
C GLU A 113 10.97 10.16 8.62
N SER A 114 10.76 8.92 8.14
CA SER A 114 9.88 8.72 7.00
C SER A 114 8.41 8.63 7.42
N GLU A 115 7.53 9.27 6.63
CA GLU A 115 6.08 9.22 6.82
C GLU A 115 5.58 7.77 6.73
N ALA A 116 6.09 6.99 5.79
CA ALA A 116 5.73 5.58 5.62
C ALA A 116 6.10 4.71 6.83
N PHE A 117 7.18 5.04 7.55
CA PHE A 117 7.51 4.35 8.78
C PHE A 117 6.58 4.72 9.94
N LEU A 118 6.14 5.99 10.00
CA LEU A 118 5.10 6.40 10.94
C LEU A 118 3.77 5.72 10.64
N ASP A 119 3.38 5.60 9.37
CA ASP A 119 2.16 4.91 8.95
C ASP A 119 2.20 3.41 9.30
N LEU A 120 3.35 2.76 9.09
CA LEU A 120 3.56 1.38 9.53
C LEU A 120 3.39 1.24 11.05
N GLY A 121 3.96 2.15 11.82
CA GLY A 121 3.84 2.16 13.29
C GLY A 121 2.42 2.46 13.76
N ARG A 122 1.73 3.38 13.08
CA ARG A 122 0.32 3.72 13.35
C ARG A 122 -0.56 2.49 13.16
N TYR A 123 -0.41 1.79 12.03
CA TYR A 123 -1.12 0.52 11.81
C TYR A 123 -0.87 -0.50 12.92
N LEU A 124 0.40 -0.70 13.33
CA LEU A 124 0.75 -1.67 14.37
C LEU A 124 0.11 -1.34 15.72
N LEU A 125 0.09 -0.05 16.10
CA LEU A 125 -0.54 0.39 17.34
C LEU A 125 -2.06 0.25 17.28
N GLN A 126 -2.70 0.75 16.23
CA GLN A 126 -4.15 0.62 16.02
C GLN A 126 -4.58 -0.84 16.03
N TYR A 127 -3.87 -1.70 15.29
CA TYR A 127 -4.17 -3.12 15.24
C TYR A 127 -4.12 -3.76 16.64
N ASN A 128 -3.09 -3.46 17.43
CA ASN A 128 -2.95 -4.01 18.77
C ASN A 128 -4.04 -3.51 19.72
N GLU A 129 -4.38 -2.22 19.69
CA GLU A 129 -5.42 -1.63 20.52
C GLU A 129 -6.80 -2.19 20.15
N ILE A 130 -7.12 -2.24 18.85
CA ILE A 130 -8.37 -2.81 18.36
C ILE A 130 -8.45 -4.29 18.74
N TYR A 131 -7.38 -5.07 18.54
CA TYR A 131 -7.37 -6.50 18.85
C TYR A 131 -7.66 -6.79 20.34
N ALA A 132 -7.23 -5.90 21.23
CA ALA A 132 -7.47 -6.00 22.67
C ALA A 132 -8.87 -5.47 23.07
N SER A 133 -9.61 -4.87 22.17
CA SER A 133 -10.91 -4.22 22.44
C SER A 133 -12.09 -5.19 22.36
N PRO A 134 -13.23 -4.87 23.00
CA PRO A 134 -14.46 -5.62 22.82
C PRO A 134 -15.06 -5.49 21.40
N ASP A 135 -14.69 -4.47 20.65
CA ASP A 135 -15.24 -4.14 19.34
C ASP A 135 -14.40 -4.72 18.18
N ALA A 136 -13.31 -5.45 18.49
CA ALA A 136 -12.36 -6.01 17.54
C ALA A 136 -13.03 -6.71 16.36
N GLN A 137 -14.00 -7.59 16.64
CA GLN A 137 -14.68 -8.36 15.59
C GLN A 137 -15.43 -7.47 14.60
N ALA A 138 -16.09 -6.42 15.08
CA ALA A 138 -16.86 -5.51 14.24
C ALA A 138 -15.93 -4.67 13.37
N ILE A 139 -14.88 -4.11 13.97
CA ILE A 139 -13.90 -3.25 13.27
C ILE A 139 -13.14 -4.04 12.20
N PHE A 140 -12.64 -5.23 12.52
CA PHE A 140 -11.95 -6.06 11.53
C PHE A 140 -12.87 -6.58 10.42
N ALA A 141 -14.16 -6.83 10.70
CA ALA A 141 -15.11 -7.19 9.65
C ALA A 141 -15.39 -6.00 8.71
N GLU A 142 -15.39 -4.78 9.22
CA GLU A 142 -15.51 -3.56 8.42
C GLU A 142 -14.26 -3.34 7.58
N ALA A 143 -13.05 -3.49 8.15
CA ALA A 143 -11.79 -3.41 7.43
C ALA A 143 -11.69 -4.45 6.31
N GLU A 144 -12.14 -5.68 6.55
CA GLU A 144 -12.20 -6.72 5.51
C GLU A 144 -13.18 -6.35 4.38
N THR A 145 -14.33 -5.74 4.72
CA THR A 145 -15.28 -5.23 3.72
C THR A 145 -14.65 -4.10 2.90
N ALA A 146 -13.99 -3.15 3.57
CA ALA A 146 -13.28 -2.07 2.90
C ALA A 146 -12.18 -2.60 1.95
N ARG A 147 -11.46 -3.64 2.35
CA ARG A 147 -10.47 -4.30 1.50
C ARG A 147 -11.09 -4.94 0.25
N GLN A 148 -12.26 -5.59 0.39
CA GLN A 148 -12.96 -6.22 -0.75
C GLN A 148 -13.51 -5.20 -1.75
N GLU A 149 -13.86 -4.01 -1.27
CA GLU A 149 -14.41 -2.92 -2.09
C GLU A 149 -13.33 -1.97 -2.63
N ALA A 150 -12.12 -2.02 -2.07
CA ALA A 150 -11.03 -1.12 -2.44
C ALA A 150 -10.51 -1.39 -3.86
N ASP A 151 -10.17 -0.31 -4.55
CA ASP A 151 -9.42 -0.36 -5.80
C ASP A 151 -7.92 -0.41 -5.46
N ILE A 152 -7.37 -1.62 -5.47
CA ILE A 152 -5.96 -1.88 -5.12
C ILE A 152 -5.23 -2.35 -6.36
N GLU A 153 -4.27 -1.55 -6.81
CA GLU A 153 -3.36 -1.91 -7.90
C GLU A 153 -1.93 -2.06 -7.36
N VAL A 154 -1.32 -3.22 -7.56
CA VAL A 154 0.09 -3.45 -7.20
C VAL A 154 0.96 -3.45 -8.46
N ASN A 155 2.13 -2.83 -8.36
CA ASN A 155 3.08 -2.83 -9.46
C ASN A 155 3.65 -4.25 -9.66
N PRO A 156 3.40 -4.90 -10.81
CA PRO A 156 3.83 -6.28 -11.06
C PRO A 156 5.34 -6.46 -11.14
N ARG A 157 6.10 -5.36 -11.18
CA ARG A 157 7.57 -5.38 -11.05
C ARG A 157 8.00 -5.54 -9.60
N TYR A 158 7.18 -5.09 -8.67
CA TYR A 158 7.45 -5.09 -7.23
C TYR A 158 6.88 -6.33 -6.55
N ALA A 159 5.59 -6.59 -6.75
CA ALA A 159 4.89 -7.72 -6.17
C ALA A 159 3.78 -8.23 -7.10
N GLN A 160 3.19 -9.35 -6.75
CA GLN A 160 1.96 -9.88 -7.36
C GLN A 160 0.98 -10.27 -6.25
N THR A 161 -0.30 -10.30 -6.58
CA THR A 161 -1.34 -10.71 -5.63
C THR A 161 -1.55 -12.22 -5.74
N ASP A 162 -1.56 -12.92 -4.63
CA ASP A 162 -1.91 -14.33 -4.57
C ASP A 162 -3.43 -14.56 -4.46
N ASP A 163 -3.85 -15.83 -4.40
CA ASP A 163 -5.27 -16.22 -4.32
C ASP A 163 -5.96 -15.73 -3.02
N SER A 164 -5.20 -15.35 -2.00
CA SER A 164 -5.72 -14.80 -0.74
C SER A 164 -5.83 -13.27 -0.76
N GLY A 165 -5.36 -12.62 -1.83
CA GLY A 165 -5.28 -11.17 -1.93
C GLY A 165 -4.03 -10.56 -1.28
N ALA A 166 -3.12 -11.38 -0.75
CA ALA A 166 -1.86 -10.90 -0.20
C ALA A 166 -0.83 -10.64 -1.31
N PHE A 167 0.03 -9.65 -1.09
CA PHE A 167 1.13 -9.40 -2.01
C PHE A 167 2.28 -10.33 -1.69
N VAL A 168 2.78 -10.96 -2.74
CA VAL A 168 3.92 -11.86 -2.68
C VAL A 168 4.99 -11.39 -3.68
N PRO A 169 6.28 -11.66 -3.42
CA PRO A 169 7.34 -11.28 -4.35
C PRO A 169 7.10 -11.87 -5.74
N THR A 170 7.33 -11.06 -6.78
CA THR A 170 7.28 -11.55 -8.15
C THR A 170 8.43 -12.53 -8.39
N VAL A 171 8.10 -13.81 -8.58
CA VAL A 171 9.07 -14.83 -8.95
C VAL A 171 9.40 -14.67 -10.45
N ARG A 172 10.68 -14.52 -10.77
CA ARG A 172 11.16 -14.44 -12.15
C ARG A 172 12.04 -15.67 -12.44
N ASP A 173 11.65 -16.47 -13.39
CA ASP A 173 12.32 -17.73 -13.74
C ASP A 173 13.81 -17.58 -14.12
N TRP A 174 14.22 -16.36 -14.49
CA TRP A 174 15.62 -16.05 -14.82
C TRP A 174 16.48 -15.64 -13.61
N ILE A 175 15.84 -15.36 -12.45
CA ILE A 175 16.55 -15.14 -11.19
C ILE A 175 16.69 -16.50 -10.52
N HIS A 176 17.83 -17.14 -10.71
CA HIS A 176 18.16 -18.32 -9.93
C HIS A 176 18.29 -17.88 -8.46
N GLN A 177 17.32 -18.29 -7.64
CA GLN A 177 17.52 -18.26 -6.19
C GLN A 177 18.68 -19.20 -5.91
N GLY A 178 19.82 -18.65 -5.50
CA GLY A 178 21.01 -19.45 -5.22
C GLY A 178 20.63 -20.57 -4.27
N GLU A 179 21.03 -21.79 -4.65
CA GLU A 179 20.86 -22.98 -3.82
C GLU A 179 21.40 -22.67 -2.42
N PRO A 180 20.63 -22.93 -1.33
CA PRO A 180 21.11 -22.64 0.01
C PRO A 180 22.45 -23.31 0.22
N ALA A 181 23.44 -22.54 0.71
CA ALA A 181 24.77 -23.06 0.95
C ALA A 181 24.69 -24.35 1.80
N PRO A 182 25.43 -25.40 1.42
CA PRO A 182 25.38 -26.67 2.17
C PRO A 182 25.75 -26.40 3.62
N THR A 183 24.91 -26.85 4.53
CA THR A 183 25.17 -26.77 5.97
C THR A 183 26.49 -27.48 6.26
N PRO A 184 27.48 -26.85 6.92
CA PRO A 184 28.70 -27.51 7.25
C PRO A 184 28.39 -28.69 8.15
N ALA A 185 28.82 -29.88 7.72
CA ALA A 185 28.75 -31.08 8.52
C ALA A 185 29.65 -30.91 9.76
N GLY A 186 29.03 -30.92 10.95
CA GLY A 186 29.69 -30.88 12.23
C GLY A 186 30.33 -32.21 12.59
#